data_7d951088770b7a5920fb93c3dbeb60a4
#
_entry.id   7d951088770b7a5920fb93c3dbeb60a4
#
_cell.length_a   1.000
_cell.length_b   1.000
_cell.length_c   1.000
_cell.angle_alpha   90.00
_cell.angle_beta   90.00
_cell.angle_gamma   90.00
#
_symmetry.space_group_name_H-M   'P 1'
#
loop_
_entity.id
_entity.type
_entity.pdbx_description
1 polymer ?
#
loop_
_entity_poly.entity_id
_entity_poly.type
_entity_poly.pdbx_seq_one_letter_code
_entity_poly.pdbx_strand_id
1 'polypeptide(L)'
;MGEHVHRWLIRVGEKRGSDVGKTKRGKGSKWMVVVDGQGVPLGIHVTSASPAEVTLVDATLKTIRVRRGRGRRHPVRLIADRAYDSDALRERLARRGITVIVPYRENRLVRTYEDRRHLRRYRRRWVIERTFAWFGSFRRLLVRHERLTSMYCSLLYFAAALIALRRF
;
A
#
# COMPACT_ATOMS: atom_id res chain seq x y z
N MET A 1 -1.00 1.98 -19.82
CA MET A 1 -1.09 3.01 -18.76
C MET A 1 -1.38 2.31 -17.44
N GLY A 2 -0.39 2.19 -16.56
CA GLY A 2 -0.52 1.42 -15.33
C GLY A 2 -1.26 2.17 -14.23
N GLU A 3 -2.36 1.63 -13.79
CA GLU A 3 -3.02 2.04 -12.55
C GLU A 3 -2.37 1.32 -11.38
N HIS A 4 -2.20 2.01 -10.26
CA HIS A 4 -1.62 1.46 -9.05
C HIS A 4 -2.65 1.44 -7.93
N VAL A 5 -2.74 0.32 -7.25
CA VAL A 5 -3.62 0.13 -6.09
C VAL A 5 -2.79 0.08 -4.83
N HIS A 6 -3.21 0.83 -3.82
CA HIS A 6 -2.55 0.93 -2.54
C HIS A 6 -3.44 0.39 -1.44
N ARG A 7 -2.92 -0.54 -0.65
CA ARG A 7 -3.57 -1.07 0.55
C ARG A 7 -2.53 -1.44 1.60
N TRP A 8 -2.97 -1.61 2.81
CA TRP A 8 -2.15 -2.02 3.95
C TRP A 8 -2.67 -3.31 4.57
N LEU A 9 -1.79 -4.02 5.25
CA LEU A 9 -2.10 -5.15 6.09
C LEU A 9 -1.37 -4.99 7.42
N ILE A 10 -2.08 -5.17 8.53
CA ILE A 10 -1.48 -5.28 9.85
C ILE A 10 -1.23 -6.75 10.12
N ARG A 11 0.00 -7.11 10.45
CA ARG A 11 0.36 -8.44 10.93
C ARG A 11 0.73 -8.35 12.40
N VAL A 12 0.08 -9.19 13.20
CA VAL A 12 0.42 -9.40 14.59
C VAL A 12 1.77 -10.11 14.65
N GLY A 13 2.66 -9.67 15.51
CA GLY A 13 4.00 -10.25 15.66
C GLY A 13 4.43 -10.28 17.11
N GLU A 14 5.68 -10.67 17.36
CA GLU A 14 6.24 -10.64 18.71
C GLU A 14 6.06 -9.29 19.38
N LYS A 15 5.87 -9.33 20.70
CA LYS A 15 5.61 -8.12 21.52
C LYS A 15 6.81 -7.16 21.59
N ARG A 16 8.00 -7.54 21.06
CA ARG A 16 9.26 -6.80 21.13
C ARG A 16 9.95 -6.79 19.77
N GLY A 17 10.52 -5.65 19.39
CA GLY A 17 11.30 -5.46 18.16
C GLY A 17 11.14 -4.06 17.60
N SER A 18 12.00 -3.69 16.62
CA SER A 18 11.86 -2.45 15.87
C SER A 18 10.57 -2.46 15.03
N ASP A 19 9.94 -1.31 14.88
CA ASP A 19 8.69 -1.15 14.10
C ASP A 19 7.53 -2.05 14.55
N VAL A 20 7.38 -2.26 15.84
CA VAL A 20 6.21 -2.88 16.47
C VAL A 20 5.43 -1.82 17.25
N GLY A 21 4.17 -1.64 16.93
CA GLY A 21 3.30 -0.64 17.55
C GLY A 21 1.98 -1.22 18.04
N LYS A 22 1.34 -0.51 18.98
CA LYS A 22 0.04 -0.88 19.54
C LYS A 22 -1.09 -0.62 18.53
N THR A 23 -2.07 -1.50 18.48
CA THR A 23 -3.36 -1.34 17.82
C THR A 23 -4.47 -1.81 18.72
N LYS A 24 -5.72 -1.57 18.33
CA LYS A 24 -6.91 -2.11 19.03
C LYS A 24 -6.91 -3.65 19.12
N ARG A 25 -6.22 -4.34 18.22
CA ARG A 25 -6.16 -5.81 18.11
C ARG A 25 -4.86 -6.41 18.64
N GLY A 26 -4.00 -5.62 19.29
CA GLY A 26 -2.70 -6.07 19.78
C GLY A 26 -1.53 -5.27 19.24
N LYS A 27 -0.32 -5.77 19.43
CA LYS A 27 0.92 -5.17 18.91
C LYS A 27 1.29 -5.82 17.58
N GLY A 28 1.79 -5.03 16.63
CA GLY A 28 2.20 -5.57 15.34
C GLY A 28 2.92 -4.56 14.46
N SER A 29 3.34 -5.03 13.29
CA SER A 29 3.89 -4.23 12.20
C SER A 29 2.87 -4.11 11.07
N LYS A 30 2.88 -2.99 10.38
CA LYS A 30 2.02 -2.66 9.27
C LYS A 30 2.81 -2.71 7.97
N TRP A 31 2.26 -3.36 6.95
CA TRP A 31 2.79 -3.32 5.59
C TRP A 31 1.98 -2.35 4.75
N MET A 32 2.65 -1.47 4.12
CA MET A 32 2.12 -0.61 3.08
C MET A 32 2.66 -1.12 1.75
N VAL A 33 1.78 -1.55 0.85
CA VAL A 33 2.19 -2.14 -0.44
C VAL A 33 1.58 -1.34 -1.58
N VAL A 34 2.39 -1.06 -2.59
CA VAL A 34 1.94 -0.52 -3.88
C VAL A 34 2.09 -1.61 -4.93
N VAL A 35 1.04 -1.84 -5.68
CA VAL A 35 1.04 -2.81 -6.78
C VAL A 35 0.68 -2.13 -8.10
N ASP A 36 1.02 -2.75 -9.21
CA ASP A 36 0.54 -2.31 -10.51
C ASP A 36 -0.89 -2.82 -10.81
N GLY A 37 -1.38 -2.52 -12.02
CA GLY A 37 -2.70 -2.94 -12.46
C GLY A 37 -2.86 -4.46 -12.61
N GLN A 38 -1.78 -5.22 -12.58
CA GLN A 38 -1.77 -6.69 -12.63
C GLN A 38 -1.57 -7.33 -11.25
N GLY A 39 -1.29 -6.51 -10.21
CA GLY A 39 -1.05 -6.98 -8.85
C GLY A 39 0.41 -7.30 -8.56
N VAL A 40 1.34 -6.92 -9.45
CA VAL A 40 2.77 -7.07 -9.19
C VAL A 40 3.22 -6.04 -8.14
N PRO A 41 3.84 -6.46 -7.02
CA PRO A 41 4.35 -5.55 -6.01
C PRO A 41 5.47 -4.67 -6.57
N LEU A 42 5.36 -3.36 -6.38
CA LEU A 42 6.31 -2.35 -6.86
C LEU A 42 7.10 -1.69 -5.75
N GLY A 43 6.49 -1.59 -4.57
CA GLY A 43 7.09 -1.00 -3.40
C GLY A 43 6.42 -1.51 -2.14
N ILE A 44 7.22 -1.71 -1.10
CA ILE A 44 6.78 -2.18 0.20
C ILE A 44 7.43 -1.30 1.27
N HIS A 45 6.64 -0.80 2.19
CA HIS A 45 7.08 -0.08 3.37
C HIS A 45 6.57 -0.78 4.62
N VAL A 46 7.47 -1.16 5.51
CA VAL A 46 7.15 -1.78 6.80
C VAL A 46 7.38 -0.76 7.90
N THR A 47 6.43 -0.64 8.80
CA THR A 47 6.50 0.27 9.93
C THR A 47 5.68 -0.27 11.10
N SER A 48 5.75 0.40 12.24
CA SER A 48 4.88 0.08 13.37
C SER A 48 3.41 0.21 12.98
N ALA A 49 2.53 -0.55 13.62
CA ALA A 49 1.11 -0.52 13.29
C ALA A 49 0.39 0.76 13.76
N SER A 50 1.04 1.62 14.57
CA SER A 50 0.43 2.80 15.19
C SER A 50 0.12 3.96 14.24
N PRO A 51 1.00 4.38 13.28
CA PRO A 51 0.75 5.54 12.45
C PRO A 51 -0.47 5.38 11.53
N ALA A 52 -1.15 6.49 11.26
CA ALA A 52 -2.25 6.52 10.29
C ALA A 52 -1.73 6.26 8.86
N GLU A 53 -2.49 5.51 8.05
CA GLU A 53 -2.09 5.11 6.69
C GLU A 53 -1.83 6.29 5.78
N VAL A 54 -2.63 7.34 5.90
CA VAL A 54 -2.53 8.58 5.10
C VAL A 54 -1.15 9.23 5.22
N THR A 55 -0.53 9.15 6.40
CA THR A 55 0.81 9.71 6.65
C THR A 55 1.93 8.88 6.03
N LEU A 56 1.69 7.59 5.78
CA LEU A 56 2.68 6.64 5.29
C LEU A 56 2.77 6.56 3.75
N VAL A 57 1.84 7.21 3.04
CA VAL A 57 1.76 7.13 1.56
C VAL A 57 3.07 7.59 0.91
N ASP A 58 3.63 8.72 1.33
CA ASP A 58 4.85 9.26 0.72
C ASP A 58 6.06 8.35 0.97
N ALA A 59 6.20 7.82 2.18
CA ALA A 59 7.24 6.84 2.51
C ALA A 59 7.11 5.59 1.65
N THR A 60 5.89 5.10 1.45
CA THR A 60 5.62 3.93 0.62
C THR A 60 5.93 4.19 -0.86
N LEU A 61 5.53 5.34 -1.40
CA LEU A 61 5.85 5.70 -2.80
C LEU A 61 7.36 5.83 -3.04
N LYS A 62 8.13 6.25 -2.04
CA LYS A 62 9.61 6.31 -2.12
C LYS A 62 10.27 4.93 -2.24
N THR A 63 9.60 3.85 -1.83
CA THR A 63 10.13 2.49 -1.97
C THR A 63 10.07 1.95 -3.39
N ILE A 64 9.32 2.59 -4.30
CA ILE A 64 9.25 2.19 -5.70
C ILE A 64 10.59 2.46 -6.38
N ARG A 65 11.30 1.39 -6.79
CA ARG A 65 12.60 1.46 -7.46
C ARG A 65 12.50 1.31 -8.97
N VAL A 66 11.47 0.63 -9.45
CA VAL A 66 11.27 0.35 -10.87
C VAL A 66 10.93 1.65 -11.62
N ARG A 67 11.72 1.96 -12.65
CA ARG A 67 11.40 3.04 -13.59
C ARG A 67 10.35 2.56 -14.59
N ARG A 68 9.36 3.37 -14.85
CA ARG A 68 8.35 3.11 -15.86
C ARG A 68 8.49 4.06 -17.03
N GLY A 69 7.81 3.79 -18.11
CA GLY A 69 7.93 4.52 -19.36
C GLY A 69 8.14 6.03 -19.17
N ARG A 70 9.01 6.63 -19.96
CA ARG A 70 9.52 8.00 -19.84
C ARG A 70 10.30 8.28 -18.52
N GLY A 71 10.89 7.25 -17.89
CA GLY A 71 11.75 7.41 -16.72
C GLY A 71 11.05 7.73 -15.39
N ARG A 72 9.72 7.73 -15.34
CA ARG A 72 8.94 8.07 -14.12
C ARG A 72 9.00 6.93 -13.09
N ARG A 73 9.29 7.26 -11.85
CA ARG A 73 9.22 6.32 -10.71
C ARG A 73 7.86 6.34 -10.00
N HIS A 74 7.05 7.38 -10.21
CA HIS A 74 5.78 7.54 -9.51
C HIS A 74 4.60 7.17 -10.41
N PRO A 75 3.51 6.64 -9.84
CA PRO A 75 2.29 6.37 -10.58
C PRO A 75 1.65 7.68 -11.06
N VAL A 76 0.94 7.63 -12.18
CA VAL A 76 0.06 8.74 -12.62
C VAL A 76 -1.24 8.73 -11.84
N ARG A 77 -1.71 7.54 -11.44
CA ARG A 77 -2.95 7.34 -10.68
C ARG A 77 -2.69 6.39 -9.52
N LEU A 78 -3.22 6.73 -8.36
CA LEU A 78 -3.16 5.93 -7.15
C LEU A 78 -4.57 5.60 -6.70
N ILE A 79 -4.93 4.33 -6.72
CA ILE A 79 -6.22 3.85 -6.19
C ILE A 79 -5.99 3.41 -4.75
N ALA A 80 -6.78 3.91 -3.82
CA ALA A 80 -6.65 3.56 -2.41
C ALA A 80 -8.03 3.42 -1.75
N ASP A 81 -8.06 2.87 -0.56
CA ASP A 81 -9.25 2.65 0.25
C ASP A 81 -9.82 3.97 0.81
N ARG A 82 -11.07 3.96 1.29
CA ARG A 82 -11.74 5.09 1.95
C ARG A 82 -10.98 5.65 3.16
N ALA A 83 -10.12 4.86 3.80
CA ALA A 83 -9.25 5.33 4.88
C ALA A 83 -8.30 6.45 4.43
N TYR A 84 -8.00 6.52 3.12
CA TYR A 84 -7.14 7.54 2.50
C TYR A 84 -7.91 8.79 2.03
N ASP A 85 -9.19 8.92 2.36
CA ASP A 85 -9.98 10.10 2.03
C ASP A 85 -9.49 11.33 2.83
N SER A 86 -8.63 12.11 2.19
CA SER A 86 -8.02 13.32 2.74
C SER A 86 -7.70 14.28 1.60
N ASP A 87 -8.22 15.51 1.68
CA ASP A 87 -7.95 16.54 0.67
C ASP A 87 -6.48 16.96 0.70
N ALA A 88 -5.90 17.11 1.87
CA ALA A 88 -4.48 17.38 2.01
C ALA A 88 -3.60 16.33 1.32
N LEU A 89 -3.99 15.04 1.35
CA LEU A 89 -3.31 14.00 0.59
C LEU A 89 -3.52 14.18 -0.91
N ARG A 90 -4.76 14.45 -1.36
CA ARG A 90 -5.05 14.66 -2.79
C ARG A 90 -4.26 15.82 -3.37
N GLU A 91 -4.25 16.97 -2.70
CA GLU A 91 -3.50 18.16 -3.13
C GLU A 91 -1.99 17.92 -3.14
N ARG A 92 -1.45 17.30 -2.08
CA ARG A 92 -0.02 16.99 -2.00
C ARG A 92 0.44 16.07 -3.13
N LEU A 93 -0.34 15.04 -3.46
CA LEU A 93 -0.02 14.13 -4.55
C LEU A 93 -0.30 14.72 -5.92
N ALA A 94 -1.33 15.57 -6.06
CA ALA A 94 -1.61 16.29 -7.29
C ALA A 94 -0.44 17.20 -7.71
N ARG A 95 0.19 17.90 -6.75
CA ARG A 95 1.42 18.68 -7.01
C ARG A 95 2.58 17.85 -7.58
N ARG A 96 2.57 16.54 -7.36
CA ARG A 96 3.53 15.57 -7.91
C ARG A 96 3.03 14.90 -9.20
N GLY A 97 1.90 15.34 -9.76
CA GLY A 97 1.28 14.75 -10.94
C GLY A 97 0.63 13.38 -10.69
N ILE A 98 0.25 13.07 -9.44
CA ILE A 98 -0.39 11.82 -9.05
C ILE A 98 -1.86 12.09 -8.73
N THR A 99 -2.77 11.51 -9.51
CA THR A 99 -4.21 11.56 -9.24
C THR A 99 -4.60 10.49 -8.23
N VAL A 100 -5.15 10.88 -7.10
CA VAL A 100 -5.66 9.95 -6.06
C VAL A 100 -7.12 9.59 -6.37
N ILE A 101 -7.40 8.30 -6.45
CA ILE A 101 -8.74 7.75 -6.69
C ILE A 101 -9.19 7.04 -5.43
N VAL A 102 -9.96 7.73 -4.62
CA VAL A 102 -10.50 7.27 -3.35
C VAL A 102 -11.94 7.76 -3.24
N PRO A 103 -12.93 6.89 -2.96
CA PRO A 103 -14.28 7.32 -2.70
C PRO A 103 -14.33 8.09 -1.38
N TYR A 104 -15.21 9.07 -1.32
CA TYR A 104 -15.43 9.82 -0.09
C TYR A 104 -16.00 8.95 1.03
N ARG A 105 -15.66 9.30 2.26
CA ARG A 105 -16.31 8.73 3.44
C ARG A 105 -17.78 9.10 3.46
N GLU A 106 -18.62 8.21 3.96
CA GLU A 106 -20.08 8.39 3.96
C GLU A 106 -20.51 9.66 4.71
N ASN A 107 -19.81 9.99 5.80
CA ASN A 107 -20.09 11.14 6.66
C ASN A 107 -19.56 12.48 6.11
N ARG A 108 -19.04 12.49 4.87
CA ARG A 108 -18.47 13.69 4.31
C ARG A 108 -19.54 14.53 3.60
N LEU A 109 -19.73 15.77 4.07
CA LEU A 109 -20.71 16.72 3.54
C LEU A 109 -20.24 17.35 2.23
N VAL A 110 -18.97 17.75 2.14
CA VAL A 110 -18.39 18.44 0.96
C VAL A 110 -17.58 17.45 0.12
N ARG A 111 -17.95 17.29 -1.18
CA ARG A 111 -17.35 16.32 -2.11
C ARG A 111 -16.77 17.02 -3.34
N THR A 112 -15.74 17.82 -3.14
CA THR A 112 -15.15 18.71 -4.15
C THR A 112 -14.47 17.98 -5.32
N TYR A 113 -13.91 16.79 -5.09
CA TYR A 113 -13.08 16.07 -6.07
C TYR A 113 -13.75 14.80 -6.63
N GLU A 114 -15.08 14.68 -6.55
CA GLU A 114 -15.78 13.47 -6.98
C GLU A 114 -15.96 13.45 -8.50
N ASP A 115 -15.16 12.64 -9.19
CA ASP A 115 -15.35 12.31 -10.60
C ASP A 115 -15.80 10.85 -10.73
N ARG A 116 -17.03 10.65 -11.21
CA ARG A 116 -17.63 9.32 -11.47
C ARG A 116 -16.78 8.48 -12.43
N ARG A 117 -16.05 9.10 -13.36
CA ARG A 117 -15.15 8.41 -14.30
C ARG A 117 -13.98 7.77 -13.54
N HIS A 118 -13.44 8.46 -12.54
CA HIS A 118 -12.41 7.94 -11.66
C HIS A 118 -12.93 6.81 -10.77
N LEU A 119 -14.15 6.91 -10.28
CA LEU A 119 -14.75 5.88 -9.44
C LEU A 119 -14.99 4.54 -10.18
N ARG A 120 -15.15 4.53 -11.51
CA ARG A 120 -15.16 3.28 -12.27
C ARG A 120 -13.84 2.51 -12.11
N ARG A 121 -12.72 3.20 -12.02
CA ARG A 121 -11.39 2.59 -11.80
C ARG A 121 -11.23 2.05 -10.39
N TYR A 122 -11.94 2.59 -9.42
CA TYR A 122 -11.95 2.10 -8.05
C TYR A 122 -12.40 0.63 -7.96
N ARG A 123 -13.21 0.15 -8.88
CA ARG A 123 -13.58 -1.27 -8.97
C ARG A 123 -12.38 -2.20 -9.09
N ARG A 124 -11.24 -1.72 -9.59
CA ARG A 124 -9.99 -2.51 -9.68
C ARG A 124 -9.25 -2.68 -8.34
N ARG A 125 -9.82 -2.18 -7.24
CA ARG A 125 -9.24 -2.33 -5.89
C ARG A 125 -9.00 -3.80 -5.50
N TRP A 126 -9.82 -4.73 -6.00
CA TRP A 126 -9.64 -6.16 -5.74
C TRP A 126 -8.25 -6.69 -6.12
N VAL A 127 -7.54 -6.03 -7.03
CA VAL A 127 -6.19 -6.41 -7.46
C VAL A 127 -5.22 -6.43 -6.29
N ILE A 128 -5.26 -5.43 -5.40
CA ILE A 128 -4.40 -5.41 -4.21
C ILE A 128 -4.82 -6.47 -3.19
N GLU A 129 -6.11 -6.75 -3.07
CA GLU A 129 -6.62 -7.81 -2.18
C GLU A 129 -6.09 -9.16 -2.60
N ARG A 130 -6.11 -9.43 -3.91
CA ARG A 130 -5.51 -10.63 -4.50
C ARG A 130 -4.00 -10.73 -4.21
N THR A 131 -3.27 -9.62 -4.33
CA THR A 131 -1.83 -9.61 -4.02
C THR A 131 -1.59 -9.91 -2.55
N PHE A 132 -2.40 -9.38 -1.65
CA PHE A 132 -2.30 -9.75 -0.24
C PHE A 132 -2.64 -11.21 0.03
N ALA A 133 -3.58 -11.80 -0.71
CA ALA A 133 -3.85 -13.23 -0.64
C ALA A 133 -2.62 -14.04 -1.07
N TRP A 134 -1.91 -13.62 -2.13
CA TRP A 134 -0.64 -14.26 -2.52
C TRP A 134 0.44 -14.14 -1.46
N PHE A 135 0.63 -12.96 -0.84
CA PHE A 135 1.52 -12.84 0.31
C PHE A 135 1.10 -13.75 1.46
N GLY A 136 -0.21 -13.97 1.65
CA GLY A 136 -0.76 -14.87 2.64
C GLY A 136 -0.40 -16.34 2.44
N SER A 137 -0.06 -16.78 1.22
CA SER A 137 0.43 -18.15 0.96
C SER A 137 1.83 -18.41 1.52
N PHE A 138 2.60 -17.38 1.81
CA PHE A 138 3.91 -17.48 2.45
C PHE A 138 3.74 -17.54 3.96
N ARG A 139 3.71 -18.76 4.54
CA ARG A 139 3.46 -18.98 5.98
C ARG A 139 4.34 -18.13 6.89
N ARG A 140 5.60 -17.91 6.51
CA ARG A 140 6.56 -17.11 7.28
C ARG A 140 6.17 -15.64 7.41
N LEU A 141 5.31 -15.12 6.52
CA LEU A 141 4.81 -13.76 6.57
C LEU A 141 3.52 -13.60 7.39
N LEU A 142 2.85 -14.71 7.75
CA LEU A 142 1.58 -14.66 8.49
C LEU A 142 1.76 -14.12 9.91
N VAL A 143 2.84 -14.49 10.55
CA VAL A 143 3.24 -14.01 11.88
C VAL A 143 4.67 -13.53 11.78
N ARG A 144 4.93 -12.33 12.30
CA ARG A 144 6.30 -11.82 12.36
C ARG A 144 7.00 -12.41 13.57
N HIS A 145 8.03 -13.19 13.34
CA HIS A 145 8.92 -13.76 14.36
C HIS A 145 10.25 -12.99 14.47
N GLU A 146 10.60 -12.25 13.43
CA GLU A 146 11.86 -11.51 13.33
C GLU A 146 11.85 -10.27 14.22
N ARG A 147 12.82 -10.15 15.10
CA ARG A 147 13.01 -8.96 15.95
C ARG A 147 13.46 -7.75 15.11
N LEU A 148 14.35 -7.98 14.14
CA LEU A 148 14.84 -6.94 13.25
C LEU A 148 13.89 -6.73 12.07
N THR A 149 13.45 -5.49 11.84
CA THR A 149 12.60 -5.14 10.70
C THR A 149 13.28 -5.44 9.38
N SER A 150 14.61 -5.27 9.28
CA SER A 150 15.38 -5.58 8.07
C SER A 150 15.24 -7.03 7.63
N MET A 151 15.32 -7.97 8.55
CA MET A 151 15.14 -9.41 8.27
C MET A 151 13.73 -9.69 7.78
N TYR A 152 12.74 -9.12 8.43
CA TYR A 152 11.35 -9.27 8.00
C TYR A 152 11.07 -8.65 6.63
N CYS A 153 11.65 -7.47 6.35
CA CYS A 153 11.58 -6.84 5.03
C CYS A 153 12.22 -7.72 3.95
N SER A 154 13.34 -8.38 4.23
CA SER A 154 14.00 -9.28 3.27
C SER A 154 13.07 -10.43 2.87
N LEU A 155 12.36 -11.04 3.82
CA LEU A 155 11.35 -12.08 3.52
C LEU A 155 10.20 -11.53 2.66
N LEU A 156 9.73 -10.32 2.95
CA LEU A 156 8.68 -9.65 2.16
C LEU A 156 9.13 -9.36 0.73
N TYR A 157 10.35 -8.84 0.55
CA TYR A 157 10.88 -8.59 -0.78
C TYR A 157 11.13 -9.88 -1.56
N PHE A 158 11.59 -10.93 -0.89
CA PHE A 158 11.73 -12.25 -1.51
C PHE A 158 10.38 -12.79 -1.99
N ALA A 159 9.35 -12.73 -1.16
CA ALA A 159 8.00 -13.12 -1.56
C ALA A 159 7.46 -12.26 -2.71
N ALA A 160 7.73 -10.94 -2.68
CA ALA A 160 7.35 -10.04 -3.77
C ALA A 160 8.04 -10.41 -5.09
N ALA A 161 9.31 -10.77 -5.07
CA ALA A 161 10.06 -11.25 -6.23
C ALA A 161 9.45 -12.53 -6.81
N LEU A 162 9.11 -13.50 -5.95
CA LEU A 162 8.44 -14.74 -6.39
C LEU A 162 7.05 -14.48 -6.98
N ILE A 163 6.29 -13.54 -6.41
CA ILE A 163 4.99 -13.13 -6.97
C ILE A 163 5.20 -12.48 -8.35
N ALA A 164 6.20 -11.63 -8.50
CA ALA A 164 6.52 -10.99 -9.77
C ALA A 164 6.91 -12.04 -10.82
N LEU A 165 7.83 -12.94 -10.51
CA LEU A 165 8.28 -14.00 -11.43
C LEU A 165 7.15 -14.90 -11.94
N ARG A 166 6.12 -15.16 -11.13
CA ARG A 166 4.94 -15.93 -11.54
C ARG A 166 4.00 -15.16 -12.48
N ARG A 167 4.26 -13.88 -12.73
CA ARG A 167 3.43 -12.98 -13.55
C ARG A 167 4.06 -12.64 -14.90
N PHE A 168 5.31 -12.97 -15.07
CA PHE A 168 6.05 -12.93 -16.34
C PHE A 168 6.17 -14.34 -16.92
#